data_622ea067a0d22494b75417da09424611
#
_entry.id   622ea067a0d22494b75417da09424611
#
_cell.length_a   1.000
_cell.length_b   1.000
_cell.length_c   1.000
_cell.angle_alpha   90.00
_cell.angle_beta   90.00
_cell.angle_gamma   90.00
#
_symmetry.space_group_name_H-M   'P 1'
#
loop_
_entity.id
_entity.type
_entity.pdbx_description
1 polymer ?
#
loop_
_entity_poly.entity_id
_entity_poly.type
_entity_poly.pdbx_seq_one_letter_code
_entity_poly.pdbx_strand_id
1 'polypeptide(L)' 'EVIQTEEDVSLTLVPAAVIKAFGAKYPNTKAKSAVKQTHADGTISYEIEYAGGSATFSKEGVFSSQE' A
#
# COMPACT_ATOMS: atom_id res chain seq x y z
N GLU A 1 14.49 -2.78 1.76
CA GLU A 1 14.11 -4.07 2.32
C GLU A 1 13.67 -5.05 1.24
N VAL A 2 14.01 -6.32 1.40
CA VAL A 2 13.70 -7.32 0.38
C VAL A 2 12.25 -7.78 0.55
N ILE A 3 11.49 -7.77 -0.54
CA ILE A 3 10.13 -8.30 -0.56
C ILE A 3 10.23 -9.81 -0.78
N GLN A 4 9.70 -10.58 0.16
CA GLN A 4 9.73 -12.03 0.07
C GLN A 4 8.54 -12.58 -0.70
N THR A 5 7.34 -12.05 -0.45
CA THR A 5 6.15 -12.45 -1.17
C THR A 5 5.26 -11.25 -1.45
N GLU A 6 4.48 -11.36 -2.52
CA GLU A 6 3.48 -10.36 -2.89
C GLU A 6 2.17 -11.05 -3.17
N GLU A 7 1.07 -10.40 -2.79
CA GLU A 7 -0.25 -10.98 -2.96
C GLU A 7 -1.23 -9.86 -3.30
N ASP A 8 -1.96 -10.04 -4.41
CA ASP A 8 -3.03 -9.10 -4.75
C ASP A 8 -4.14 -9.22 -3.71
N VAL A 9 -4.57 -8.10 -3.17
CA VAL A 9 -5.65 -8.08 -2.19
C VAL A 9 -6.71 -7.08 -2.60
N SER A 10 -7.93 -7.34 -2.16
CA SER A 10 -9.02 -6.39 -2.36
C SER A 10 -8.74 -5.14 -1.54
N LEU A 11 -9.13 -3.98 -2.07
CA LEU A 11 -8.98 -2.73 -1.35
C LEU A 11 -9.70 -2.76 0.00
N THR A 12 -10.78 -3.55 0.10
CA THR A 12 -11.51 -3.68 1.35
C THR A 12 -10.72 -4.46 2.41
N LEU A 13 -9.71 -5.21 2.00
CA LEU A 13 -8.86 -5.96 2.92
C LEU A 13 -7.63 -5.18 3.35
N VAL A 14 -7.40 -4.01 2.76
CA VAL A 14 -6.28 -3.16 3.15
C VAL A 14 -6.63 -2.49 4.48
N PRO A 15 -5.69 -2.43 5.44
CA PRO A 15 -5.99 -1.80 6.73
C PRO A 15 -6.50 -0.36 6.55
N ALA A 16 -7.44 0.02 7.40
CA ALA A 16 -8.03 1.36 7.33
C ALA A 16 -6.96 2.45 7.44
N ALA A 17 -5.91 2.21 8.22
CA ALA A 17 -4.82 3.17 8.37
C ALA A 17 -4.13 3.46 7.04
N VAL A 18 -3.96 2.41 6.21
CA VAL A 18 -3.33 2.58 4.89
C VAL A 18 -4.24 3.35 3.95
N ILE A 19 -5.52 3.01 3.93
CA ILE A 19 -6.48 3.71 3.08
C ILE A 19 -6.57 5.17 3.47
N LYS A 20 -6.60 5.46 4.76
CA LYS A 20 -6.67 6.82 5.26
C LYS A 20 -5.42 7.61 4.89
N ALA A 21 -4.26 6.99 5.03
CA ALA A 21 -2.99 7.64 4.68
C ALA A 21 -2.92 7.92 3.18
N PHE A 22 -3.38 6.97 2.36
CA PHE A 22 -3.42 7.17 0.92
C PHE A 22 -4.33 8.35 0.57
N GLY A 23 -5.52 8.40 1.15
CA GLY A 23 -6.46 9.49 0.89
C GLY A 23 -5.93 10.85 1.31
N ALA A 24 -5.19 10.89 2.41
CA ALA A 24 -4.61 12.15 2.89
C ALA A 24 -3.48 12.63 1.98
N LYS A 25 -2.69 11.69 1.44
CA LYS A 25 -1.57 12.05 0.59
C LYS A 25 -2.01 12.35 -0.84
N TYR A 26 -3.03 11.67 -1.32
CA TYR A 26 -3.54 11.83 -2.70
C TYR A 26 -5.03 12.08 -2.67
N PRO A 27 -5.46 13.28 -2.23
CA PRO A 27 -6.88 13.53 -1.92
C PRO A 27 -7.84 13.43 -3.10
N ASN A 28 -7.37 13.60 -4.32
CA ASN A 28 -8.24 13.55 -5.47
C ASN A 28 -7.96 12.33 -6.35
N THR A 29 -7.36 11.31 -5.77
CA THR A 29 -6.94 10.14 -6.53
C THR A 29 -7.65 8.91 -5.98
N LYS A 30 -8.19 8.09 -6.87
CA LYS A 30 -8.82 6.84 -6.47
C LYS A 30 -7.84 5.69 -6.60
N ALA A 31 -7.80 4.85 -5.57
CA ALA A 31 -7.02 3.63 -5.62
C ALA A 31 -7.65 2.66 -6.61
N LYS A 32 -6.82 1.98 -7.41
CA LYS A 32 -7.28 0.99 -8.38
C LYS A 32 -7.16 -0.42 -7.81
N SER A 33 -6.04 -0.71 -7.18
CA SER A 33 -5.79 -2.05 -6.65
C SER A 33 -4.75 -1.94 -5.54
N ALA A 34 -4.55 -3.05 -4.83
CA ALA A 34 -3.58 -3.10 -3.77
C ALA A 34 -2.83 -4.41 -3.79
N VAL A 35 -1.57 -4.38 -3.35
CA VAL A 35 -0.73 -5.55 -3.23
C VAL A 35 -0.19 -5.60 -1.81
N LYS A 36 -0.37 -6.74 -1.15
CA LYS A 36 0.22 -6.98 0.17
C LYS A 36 1.62 -7.52 -0.04
N GLN A 37 2.61 -6.84 0.54
CA GLN A 37 4.01 -7.23 0.40
C GLN A 37 4.52 -7.70 1.76
N THR A 38 5.01 -8.94 1.80
CA THR A 38 5.63 -9.49 3.01
C THR A 38 7.14 -9.49 2.80
N HIS A 39 7.84 -8.83 3.69
CA HIS A 39 9.30 -8.70 3.60
C HIS A 39 10.00 -9.84 4.32
N ALA A 40 11.27 -10.04 3.99
CA ALA A 40 12.03 -11.16 4.55
C ALA A 40 12.14 -11.10 6.07
N ASP A 41 12.06 -9.91 6.65
CA ASP A 41 12.14 -9.73 8.10
C ASP A 41 10.78 -9.89 8.78
N GLY A 42 9.74 -10.24 8.03
CA GLY A 42 8.41 -10.44 8.58
C GLY A 42 7.53 -9.20 8.59
N THR A 43 8.05 -8.05 8.20
CA THR A 43 7.22 -6.85 8.14
C THR A 43 6.32 -6.89 6.92
N ILE A 44 5.20 -6.17 7.00
CA ILE A 44 4.20 -6.14 5.94
C ILE A 44 3.97 -4.71 5.52
N SER A 45 3.92 -4.51 4.19
CA SER A 45 3.55 -3.22 3.63
C SER A 45 2.49 -3.44 2.56
N TYR A 46 1.84 -2.35 2.15
CA TYR A 46 0.81 -2.39 1.13
C TYR A 46 1.14 -1.39 0.05
N GLU A 47 1.13 -1.85 -1.19
CA GLU A 47 1.32 -0.99 -2.34
C GLU A 47 -0.06 -0.68 -2.92
N ILE A 48 -0.39 0.60 -3.03
CA ILE A 48 -1.66 1.04 -3.59
C ILE A 48 -1.39 1.55 -4.99
N GLU A 49 -2.05 0.95 -5.98
CA GLU A 49 -1.90 1.36 -7.37
C GLU A 49 -3.00 2.34 -7.74
N TYR A 50 -2.63 3.40 -8.44
CA TYR A 50 -3.55 4.43 -8.87
C TYR A 50 -3.15 4.91 -10.26
N ALA A 51 -3.92 5.82 -10.84
CA ALA A 51 -3.75 6.21 -12.24
C ALA A 51 -2.37 6.80 -12.53
N GLY A 52 -1.75 7.48 -11.56
CA GLY A 52 -0.46 8.12 -11.76
C GLY A 52 0.74 7.25 -11.38
N GLY A 53 0.52 6.03 -10.86
CA GLY A 53 1.61 5.18 -10.42
C GLY A 53 1.22 4.32 -9.24
N SER A 54 2.12 4.19 -8.28
CA SER A 54 1.85 3.42 -7.08
C SER A 54 2.53 4.07 -5.87
N ALA A 55 2.01 3.78 -4.69
CA ALA A 55 2.57 4.27 -3.43
C ALA A 55 2.54 3.14 -2.41
N THR A 56 3.61 3.00 -1.65
CA THR A 56 3.76 1.93 -0.68
C THR A 56 3.67 2.49 0.73
N PHE A 57 2.87 1.83 1.57
CA PHE A 57 2.67 2.22 2.95
C PHE A 57 2.92 1.01 3.85
N SER A 58 3.40 1.26 5.07
CA SER A 58 3.43 0.21 6.07
C SER A 58 2.01 -0.13 6.50
N LYS A 59 1.86 -1.26 7.19
CA LYS A 59 0.53 -1.67 7.65
C LYS A 59 -0.07 -0.67 8.65
N GLU A 60 0.76 0.19 9.23
CA GLU A 60 0.30 1.25 10.12
C GLU A 60 -0.07 2.53 9.37
N GLY A 61 0.09 2.55 8.06
CA GLY A 61 -0.25 3.71 7.26
C GLY A 61 0.87 4.71 7.09
N VAL A 62 2.12 4.32 7.37
CA VAL A 62 3.26 5.20 7.19
C VAL A 62 3.74 5.10 5.74
N PHE A 63 3.81 6.25 5.07
CA PHE A 63 4.26 6.29 3.68
C PHE A 63 5.71 5.83 3.57
N SER A 64 5.97 4.95 2.64
CA SER A 64 7.29 4.37 2.46
C SER A 64 7.94 4.84 1.17
N SER A 65 7.25 4.72 0.05
CA SER A 65 7.82 5.11 -1.23
C SER A 65 6.71 5.31 -2.26
N GLN A 66 7.08 5.97 -3.34
CA GLN A 66 6.18 6.23 -4.46
C GLN A 66 6.88 5.88 -5.76
N GLU A 67 6.16 5.23 -6.66
CA GLU A 67 6.68 4.91 -7.99
C GLU A 67 5.73 5.27 -9.10
#